data_0929900eead4136ad2016572cf11ac52
#
_entry.id   0929900eead4136ad2016572cf11ac52
#
_cell.length_a   1.000
_cell.length_b   1.000
_cell.length_c   1.000
_cell.angle_alpha   90.00
_cell.angle_beta   90.00
_cell.angle_gamma   90.00
#
_symmetry.space_group_name_H-M   'P 1'
#
loop_
_entity.id
_entity.type
_entity.pdbx_description
1 polymer ?
#
loop_
_entity_poly.entity_id
_entity_poly.type
_entity_poly.pdbx_seq_one_letter_code
_entity_poly.pdbx_strand_id
1 'polypeptide(L)'
;MFDIFYTLFKYKDKSQNEELGYYPEKVDVKAFPERRYLWTSRFFVVISCLSLCVSMILASVLCIMIPKKKSSIMPLQIDYKRYQVTRMEYSEYRAYAGNLVTESVLNDYIIKRYTIGDSLEELTHRYSDNEFVKLATSNNVWGEFEQTERPYFEAMQIKGIRRKVDVEQSYPVSFNFWQVRFNTIDTIPGQETPLISKWLASIRMTFNFSRYEDKDLGLKNPYGTNIVTYNLSYLGNNIKSIRK
;
A
#
# COMPACT_ATOMS: atom_id res chain seq x y z
N MET A 1 -31.84 23.76 -28.09
CA MET A 1 -30.44 24.25 -28.18
C MET A 1 -30.14 24.90 -29.54
N PHE A 2 -30.84 24.57 -30.62
CA PHE A 2 -30.66 25.18 -31.96
C PHE A 2 -31.27 26.58 -32.13
N ASP A 3 -32.22 26.98 -31.29
CA ASP A 3 -32.91 28.29 -31.40
C ASP A 3 -31.98 29.50 -31.15
N ILE A 4 -30.93 29.30 -30.33
CA ILE A 4 -29.96 30.38 -30.05
C ILE A 4 -29.14 30.74 -31.28
N PHE A 5 -28.77 29.72 -32.09
CA PHE A 5 -28.06 29.98 -33.36
C PHE A 5 -28.96 30.66 -34.39
N TYR A 6 -30.23 30.29 -34.43
CA TYR A 6 -31.17 30.89 -35.36
C TYR A 6 -31.43 32.37 -35.02
N THR A 7 -31.53 32.73 -33.74
CA THR A 7 -31.70 34.13 -33.31
C THR A 7 -30.43 34.97 -33.53
N LEU A 8 -29.24 34.38 -33.41
CA LEU A 8 -27.95 35.09 -33.67
C LEU A 8 -27.78 35.46 -35.15
N PHE A 9 -28.33 34.67 -36.08
CA PHE A 9 -28.19 34.89 -37.51
C PHE A 9 -29.43 35.49 -38.17
N LYS A 10 -30.57 35.56 -37.47
CA LYS A 10 -31.79 36.16 -38.00
C LYS A 10 -31.67 37.68 -37.95
N TYR A 11 -31.42 38.24 -39.11
CA TYR A 11 -31.48 39.69 -39.29
C TYR A 11 -32.94 40.13 -39.21
N LYS A 12 -33.32 40.93 -38.25
CA LYS A 12 -34.61 41.58 -38.16
C LYS A 12 -34.47 42.91 -38.89
N ASP A 13 -35.07 43.00 -40.04
CA ASP A 13 -35.18 44.31 -40.67
C ASP A 13 -35.95 45.23 -39.74
N LYS A 14 -35.22 46.25 -39.24
CA LYS A 14 -35.85 47.31 -38.47
C LYS A 14 -36.67 48.10 -39.49
N SER A 15 -38.01 48.01 -39.41
CA SER A 15 -38.87 48.93 -40.15
C SER A 15 -38.37 50.34 -39.92
N GLN A 16 -38.19 51.11 -41.00
CA GLN A 16 -37.86 52.51 -40.88
C GLN A 16 -38.91 53.15 -39.97
N ASN A 17 -38.50 53.76 -38.87
CA ASN A 17 -39.38 54.57 -38.05
C ASN A 17 -39.88 55.69 -38.93
N GLU A 18 -41.13 55.68 -39.26
CA GLU A 18 -41.81 56.72 -40.01
C GLU A 18 -41.82 58.06 -39.27
N GLU A 19 -41.35 58.10 -38.01
CA GLU A 19 -41.28 59.29 -37.17
C GLU A 19 -40.03 60.17 -37.38
N LEU A 20 -39.03 59.67 -38.10
CA LEU A 20 -37.85 60.48 -38.45
C LEU A 20 -38.09 61.12 -39.82
N GLY A 21 -38.66 62.30 -39.81
CA GLY A 21 -38.82 63.30 -40.85
C GLY A 21 -38.55 62.90 -42.28
N TYR A 22 -39.45 63.19 -43.19
CA TYR A 22 -39.34 63.01 -44.62
C TYR A 22 -38.02 63.56 -45.17
N TYR A 23 -37.06 62.72 -45.45
CA TYR A 23 -35.91 63.11 -46.29
C TYR A 23 -36.28 62.97 -47.76
N PRO A 24 -36.19 64.03 -48.54
CA PRO A 24 -36.75 64.06 -49.91
C PRO A 24 -35.93 63.27 -50.94
N GLU A 25 -34.83 62.72 -50.62
CA GLU A 25 -34.05 61.88 -51.52
C GLU A 25 -33.70 60.54 -50.92
N LYS A 26 -34.20 59.46 -51.54
CA LYS A 26 -33.67 58.14 -51.33
C LYS A 26 -32.26 58.07 -51.84
N VAL A 27 -31.25 58.37 -51.00
CA VAL A 27 -29.89 58.05 -51.25
C VAL A 27 -29.75 56.53 -51.11
N ASP A 28 -29.65 55.84 -52.24
CA ASP A 28 -29.31 54.42 -52.27
C ASP A 28 -27.87 54.24 -51.82
N VAL A 29 -27.65 54.20 -50.49
CA VAL A 29 -26.32 53.93 -49.94
C VAL A 29 -26.08 52.44 -50.13
N LYS A 30 -25.28 52.16 -51.22
CA LYS A 30 -24.86 50.80 -51.49
C LYS A 30 -24.18 50.14 -50.30
N ALA A 31 -24.77 49.06 -49.84
CA ALA A 31 -24.22 48.08 -48.94
C ALA A 31 -23.37 48.65 -47.78
N PHE A 32 -24.02 48.96 -46.71
CA PHE A 32 -23.38 49.44 -45.47
C PHE A 32 -22.20 48.52 -45.10
N PRO A 33 -20.98 49.04 -45.02
CA PRO A 33 -19.84 48.28 -44.56
C PRO A 33 -20.06 47.68 -43.18
N GLU A 34 -20.88 48.37 -42.37
CA GLU A 34 -21.29 47.91 -41.04
C GLU A 34 -21.95 46.52 -41.02
N ARG A 35 -22.68 46.13 -42.05
CA ARG A 35 -23.28 44.78 -42.17
C ARG A 35 -22.22 43.71 -42.27
N ARG A 36 -21.14 43.96 -42.99
CA ARG A 36 -20.01 42.99 -43.13
C ARG A 36 -19.28 42.86 -41.79
N TYR A 37 -19.07 43.93 -41.08
CA TYR A 37 -18.38 43.87 -39.76
C TYR A 37 -19.23 43.15 -38.71
N LEU A 38 -20.52 43.37 -38.70
CA LEU A 38 -21.45 42.62 -37.81
C LEU A 38 -21.47 41.13 -38.10
N TRP A 39 -21.42 40.74 -39.34
CA TRP A 39 -21.38 39.33 -39.76
C TRP A 39 -20.05 38.68 -39.44
N THR A 40 -18.97 39.34 -39.70
CA THR A 40 -17.61 38.88 -39.38
C THR A 40 -17.41 38.81 -37.87
N SER A 41 -17.88 39.76 -37.08
CA SER A 41 -17.77 39.70 -35.62
C SER A 41 -18.54 38.52 -35.03
N ARG A 42 -19.73 38.22 -35.49
CA ARG A 42 -20.51 37.04 -35.08
C ARG A 42 -19.82 35.73 -35.44
N PHE A 43 -19.24 35.69 -36.64
CA PHE A 43 -18.46 34.53 -37.09
C PHE A 43 -17.23 34.29 -36.19
N PHE A 44 -16.48 35.34 -35.82
CA PHE A 44 -15.35 35.23 -34.91
C PHE A 44 -15.77 34.80 -33.50
N VAL A 45 -16.91 35.24 -33.00
CA VAL A 45 -17.45 34.76 -31.70
C VAL A 45 -17.71 33.25 -31.74
N VAL A 46 -18.35 32.76 -32.81
CA VAL A 46 -18.60 31.32 -32.96
C VAL A 46 -17.29 30.51 -33.03
N ILE A 47 -16.32 30.96 -33.80
CA ILE A 47 -14.99 30.32 -33.90
C ILE A 47 -14.30 30.33 -32.53
N SER A 48 -14.35 31.45 -31.82
CA SER A 48 -13.76 31.57 -30.48
C SER A 48 -14.39 30.58 -29.49
N CYS A 49 -15.72 30.45 -29.46
CA CYS A 49 -16.40 29.47 -28.62
C CYS A 49 -16.04 28.04 -28.99
N LEU A 50 -15.92 27.72 -30.29
CA LEU A 50 -15.53 26.39 -30.77
C LEU A 50 -14.08 26.07 -30.37
N SER A 51 -13.16 27.02 -30.52
CA SER A 51 -11.78 26.89 -30.10
C SER A 51 -11.66 26.64 -28.57
N LEU A 52 -12.47 27.32 -27.77
CA LEU A 52 -12.49 27.16 -26.34
C LEU A 52 -12.99 25.75 -25.93
N CYS A 53 -14.03 25.24 -26.59
CA CYS A 53 -14.51 23.87 -26.39
C CYS A 53 -13.44 22.83 -26.74
N VAL A 54 -12.76 23.00 -27.87
CA VAL A 54 -11.69 22.09 -28.29
C VAL A 54 -10.52 22.12 -27.30
N SER A 55 -10.13 23.30 -26.81
CA SER A 55 -9.05 23.41 -25.81
C SER A 55 -9.42 22.77 -24.48
N MET A 56 -10.69 22.86 -24.04
CA MET A 56 -11.15 22.15 -22.84
C MET A 56 -11.11 20.64 -23.00
N ILE A 57 -11.51 20.12 -24.16
CA ILE A 57 -11.44 18.68 -24.45
C ILE A 57 -9.99 18.21 -24.45
N LEU A 58 -9.09 18.94 -25.11
CA LEU A 58 -7.65 18.62 -25.12
C LEU A 58 -7.04 18.65 -23.72
N ALA A 59 -7.37 19.64 -22.90
CA ALA A 59 -6.93 19.72 -21.52
C ALA A 59 -7.42 18.53 -20.68
N SER A 60 -8.67 18.12 -20.87
CA SER A 60 -9.22 16.94 -20.20
C SER A 60 -8.50 15.64 -20.60
N VAL A 61 -8.21 15.46 -21.89
CA VAL A 61 -7.46 14.31 -22.40
C VAL A 61 -6.03 14.31 -21.83
N LEU A 62 -5.36 15.47 -21.78
CA LEU A 62 -4.03 15.60 -21.18
C LEU A 62 -4.06 15.23 -19.69
N CYS A 63 -5.05 15.68 -18.94
CA CYS A 63 -5.18 15.30 -17.52
C CYS A 63 -5.38 13.80 -17.32
N ILE A 64 -6.06 13.12 -18.25
CA ILE A 64 -6.23 11.66 -18.19
C ILE A 64 -4.96 10.94 -18.61
N MET A 65 -4.24 11.45 -19.61
CA MET A 65 -3.01 10.84 -20.12
C MET A 65 -1.78 11.12 -19.28
N ILE A 66 -1.79 12.16 -18.44
CA ILE A 66 -0.70 12.35 -17.49
C ILE A 66 -0.73 11.17 -16.53
N PRO A 67 0.19 10.19 -16.66
CA PRO A 67 0.25 9.09 -15.71
C PRO A 67 0.45 9.73 -14.34
N LYS A 68 -0.41 9.43 -13.38
CA LYS A 68 -0.18 9.77 -11.98
C LYS A 68 1.13 9.09 -11.59
N LYS A 69 2.24 9.74 -11.83
CA LYS A 69 3.55 9.29 -11.35
C LYS A 69 3.43 9.19 -9.85
N LYS A 70 3.17 7.98 -9.36
CA LYS A 70 3.45 7.68 -7.97
C LYS A 70 4.92 8.01 -7.82
N SER A 71 5.24 9.02 -7.03
CA SER A 71 6.62 9.31 -6.65
C SER A 71 7.15 8.03 -5.99
N SER A 72 7.81 7.17 -6.76
CA SER A 72 8.50 6.04 -6.19
C SER A 72 9.70 6.62 -5.45
N ILE A 73 9.72 6.45 -4.14
CA ILE A 73 10.93 6.68 -3.35
C ILE A 73 12.01 5.82 -4.00
N MET A 74 13.05 6.47 -4.51
CA MET A 74 14.16 5.78 -5.14
C MET A 74 15.15 5.43 -4.03
N PRO A 75 15.30 4.15 -3.68
CA PRO A 75 16.30 3.77 -2.69
C PRO A 75 17.68 3.91 -3.30
N LEU A 76 18.55 4.53 -2.55
CA LEU A 76 19.96 4.66 -2.83
C LEU A 76 20.69 3.66 -1.94
N GLN A 77 21.45 2.78 -2.53
CA GLN A 77 22.34 1.88 -1.78
C GLN A 77 23.69 2.58 -1.58
N ILE A 78 24.08 2.71 -0.33
CA ILE A 78 25.39 3.26 0.04
C ILE A 78 26.33 2.09 0.26
N ASP A 79 27.32 1.92 -0.61
CA ASP A 79 28.40 0.99 -0.40
C ASP A 79 29.48 1.66 0.47
N TYR A 80 29.48 1.36 1.77
CA TYR A 80 30.44 1.93 2.73
C TYR A 80 31.90 1.51 2.46
N LYS A 81 32.11 0.42 1.72
CA LYS A 81 33.47 -0.03 1.39
C LYS A 81 34.08 0.76 0.23
N ARG A 82 33.24 1.21 -0.69
CA ARG A 82 33.67 1.94 -1.90
C ARG A 82 33.34 3.43 -1.86
N TYR A 83 32.63 3.88 -0.83
CA TYR A 83 32.09 5.26 -0.72
C TYR A 83 31.31 5.70 -1.96
N GLN A 84 30.62 4.75 -2.60
CA GLN A 84 29.83 5.00 -3.79
C GLN A 84 28.35 4.90 -3.47
N VAL A 85 27.58 5.85 -3.99
CA VAL A 85 26.14 5.81 -3.95
C VAL A 85 25.67 5.27 -5.29
N THR A 86 25.14 4.05 -5.30
CA THR A 86 24.61 3.42 -6.51
C THR A 86 23.09 3.45 -6.49
N ARG A 87 22.51 3.70 -7.65
CA ARG A 87 21.07 3.62 -7.84
C ARG A 87 20.68 2.16 -8.02
N MET A 88 19.81 1.65 -7.17
CA MET A 88 19.26 0.32 -7.36
C MET A 88 18.30 0.28 -8.55
N GLU A 89 18.38 -0.77 -9.39
CA GLU A 89 17.38 -1.00 -10.41
C GLU A 89 16.03 -1.33 -9.77
N TYR A 90 14.93 -0.92 -10.42
CA TYR A 90 13.59 -1.06 -9.87
C TYR A 90 13.21 -2.52 -9.54
N SER A 91 13.68 -3.48 -10.34
CA SER A 91 13.48 -4.92 -10.10
C SER A 91 14.20 -5.41 -8.86
N GLU A 92 15.45 -5.01 -8.68
CA GLU A 92 16.29 -5.36 -7.51
C GLU A 92 15.75 -4.72 -6.24
N TYR A 93 15.36 -3.44 -6.31
CA TYR A 93 14.76 -2.74 -5.19
C TYR A 93 13.47 -3.41 -4.71
N ARG A 94 12.58 -3.77 -5.64
CA ARG A 94 11.31 -4.39 -5.28
C ARG A 94 11.51 -5.75 -4.63
N ALA A 95 12.46 -6.54 -5.13
CA ALA A 95 12.82 -7.82 -4.54
C ALA A 95 13.45 -7.65 -3.15
N TYR A 96 14.39 -6.71 -3.02
CA TYR A 96 15.09 -6.43 -1.77
C TYR A 96 14.17 -5.85 -0.70
N ALA A 97 13.35 -4.85 -1.05
CA ALA A 97 12.37 -4.27 -0.13
C ALA A 97 11.32 -5.30 0.32
N GLY A 98 10.86 -6.14 -0.61
CA GLY A 98 9.95 -7.25 -0.29
C GLY A 98 10.58 -8.24 0.68
N ASN A 99 11.83 -8.57 0.52
CA ASN A 99 12.56 -9.47 1.41
C ASN A 99 12.74 -8.87 2.81
N LEU A 100 13.10 -7.58 2.92
CA LEU A 100 13.21 -6.90 4.22
C LEU A 100 11.90 -6.85 4.98
N VAL A 101 10.81 -6.53 4.29
CA VAL A 101 9.47 -6.53 4.90
C VAL A 101 9.09 -7.94 5.35
N THR A 102 9.32 -8.94 4.50
CA THR A 102 9.05 -10.35 4.82
C THR A 102 9.86 -10.82 6.01
N GLU A 103 11.14 -10.50 6.04
CA GLU A 103 12.05 -10.81 7.17
C GLU A 103 11.53 -10.19 8.47
N SER A 104 11.19 -8.90 8.45
CA SER A 104 10.66 -8.19 9.62
C SER A 104 9.36 -8.82 10.13
N VAL A 105 8.44 -9.15 9.24
CA VAL A 105 7.15 -9.79 9.58
C VAL A 105 7.37 -11.18 10.16
N LEU A 106 8.27 -11.98 9.59
CA LEU A 106 8.58 -13.31 10.09
C LEU A 106 9.28 -13.27 11.45
N ASN A 107 10.20 -12.34 11.65
CA ASN A 107 10.87 -12.17 12.94
C ASN A 107 9.86 -11.78 14.02
N ASP A 108 8.97 -10.82 13.74
CA ASP A 108 7.91 -10.44 14.66
C ASP A 108 6.94 -11.58 14.96
N TYR A 109 6.58 -12.37 13.93
CA TYR A 109 5.75 -13.56 14.09
C TYR A 109 6.39 -14.59 15.02
N ILE A 110 7.66 -14.94 14.80
CA ILE A 110 8.39 -15.92 15.63
C ILE A 110 8.50 -15.43 17.07
N ILE A 111 8.87 -14.16 17.25
CA ILE A 111 8.97 -13.56 18.59
C ILE A 111 7.63 -13.63 19.31
N LYS A 112 6.54 -13.19 18.68
CA LYS A 112 5.21 -13.19 19.27
C LYS A 112 4.66 -14.59 19.52
N ARG A 113 4.97 -15.55 18.65
CA ARG A 113 4.52 -16.94 18.79
C ARG A 113 5.17 -17.66 19.96
N TYR A 114 6.47 -17.45 20.21
CA TYR A 114 7.24 -18.26 21.16
C TYR A 114 7.62 -17.57 22.46
N THR A 115 7.48 -16.26 22.59
CA THR A 115 7.79 -15.54 23.83
C THR A 115 6.75 -15.89 24.90
N ILE A 116 7.22 -16.22 26.12
CA ILE A 116 6.39 -16.46 27.29
C ILE A 116 6.74 -15.38 28.32
N GLY A 117 5.77 -14.47 28.56
CA GLY A 117 5.87 -13.37 29.51
C GLY A 117 5.52 -13.77 30.94
N ASP A 118 5.24 -12.77 31.76
CA ASP A 118 4.95 -12.92 33.18
C ASP A 118 3.47 -13.22 33.46
N SER A 119 2.57 -12.88 32.53
CA SER A 119 1.13 -13.00 32.71
C SER A 119 0.52 -14.03 31.75
N LEU A 120 -0.30 -14.91 32.32
CA LEU A 120 -1.11 -15.83 31.53
C LEU A 120 -2.17 -15.09 30.70
N GLU A 121 -2.69 -13.98 31.21
CA GLU A 121 -3.66 -13.15 30.50
C GLU A 121 -3.04 -12.55 29.23
N GLU A 122 -1.80 -12.05 29.31
CA GLU A 122 -1.08 -11.52 28.15
C GLU A 122 -0.85 -12.62 27.10
N LEU A 123 -0.46 -13.83 27.53
CA LEU A 123 -0.27 -14.97 26.64
C LEU A 123 -1.58 -15.36 25.93
N THR A 124 -2.68 -15.44 26.68
CA THR A 124 -4.01 -15.76 26.15
C THR A 124 -4.50 -14.67 25.21
N HIS A 125 -4.30 -13.40 25.55
CA HIS A 125 -4.66 -12.28 24.67
C HIS A 125 -3.88 -12.33 23.35
N ARG A 126 -2.58 -12.62 23.38
CA ARG A 126 -1.72 -12.70 22.19
C ARG A 126 -2.16 -13.80 21.21
N TYR A 127 -2.79 -14.86 21.71
CA TYR A 127 -3.33 -15.96 20.92
C TYR A 127 -4.83 -15.83 20.65
N SER A 128 -5.42 -14.67 20.91
CA SER A 128 -6.83 -14.44 20.60
C SER A 128 -7.06 -14.30 19.08
N ASP A 129 -8.30 -14.49 18.65
CA ASP A 129 -8.69 -14.54 17.23
C ASP A 129 -8.35 -13.25 16.46
N ASN A 130 -8.32 -12.12 17.18
CA ASN A 130 -8.09 -10.79 16.58
C ASN A 130 -6.62 -10.33 16.68
N GLU A 131 -5.70 -11.18 17.12
CA GLU A 131 -4.30 -10.82 17.27
C GLU A 131 -3.43 -11.31 16.09
N PHE A 132 -2.28 -10.62 15.89
CA PHE A 132 -1.41 -10.82 14.75
C PHE A 132 -1.03 -12.29 14.53
N VAL A 133 -0.70 -13.05 15.57
CA VAL A 133 -0.25 -14.43 15.46
C VAL A 133 -1.34 -15.31 14.81
N LYS A 134 -2.59 -15.15 15.25
CA LYS A 134 -3.74 -15.88 14.66
C LYS A 134 -4.06 -15.37 13.27
N LEU A 135 -4.12 -14.04 13.07
CA LEU A 135 -4.44 -13.43 11.80
C LEU A 135 -3.42 -13.77 10.70
N ALA A 136 -2.15 -13.93 11.08
CA ALA A 136 -1.08 -14.28 10.15
C ALA A 136 -0.95 -15.77 9.88
N THR A 137 -1.76 -16.63 10.53
CA THR A 137 -1.65 -18.08 10.45
C THR A 137 -2.85 -18.67 9.74
N SER A 138 -2.65 -19.63 8.83
CA SER A 138 -3.74 -20.40 8.22
C SER A 138 -4.44 -21.27 9.26
N ASN A 139 -5.72 -21.59 9.03
CA ASN A 139 -6.51 -22.38 9.97
C ASN A 139 -5.90 -23.76 10.29
N ASN A 140 -5.26 -24.39 9.30
CA ASN A 140 -4.64 -25.70 9.49
C ASN A 140 -3.43 -25.61 10.44
N VAL A 141 -2.53 -24.64 10.17
CA VAL A 141 -1.33 -24.41 11.02
C VAL A 141 -1.73 -23.91 12.42
N TRP A 142 -2.80 -23.13 12.49
CA TRP A 142 -3.33 -22.66 13.77
C TRP A 142 -3.93 -23.82 14.59
N GLY A 143 -4.71 -24.69 13.99
CA GLY A 143 -5.29 -25.84 14.69
C GLY A 143 -4.23 -26.78 15.25
N GLU A 144 -3.12 -27.00 14.51
CA GLU A 144 -1.98 -27.77 15.01
C GLU A 144 -1.30 -27.08 16.21
N PHE A 145 -1.11 -25.75 16.12
CA PHE A 145 -0.56 -24.96 17.21
C PHE A 145 -1.43 -25.01 18.47
N GLU A 146 -2.74 -24.85 18.34
CA GLU A 146 -3.67 -24.89 19.48
C GLU A 146 -3.70 -26.26 20.17
N GLN A 147 -3.54 -27.31 19.42
CA GLN A 147 -3.60 -28.67 19.98
C GLN A 147 -2.28 -29.10 20.63
N THR A 148 -1.13 -28.63 20.09
CA THR A 148 0.18 -29.14 20.50
C THR A 148 1.02 -28.13 21.29
N GLU A 149 1.22 -26.94 20.75
CA GLU A 149 2.19 -25.99 21.29
C GLU A 149 1.57 -25.10 22.40
N ARG A 150 0.36 -24.59 22.17
CA ARG A 150 -0.30 -23.65 23.11
C ARG A 150 -0.48 -24.24 24.51
N PRO A 151 -0.98 -25.47 24.72
CA PRO A 151 -1.09 -26.06 26.06
C PRO A 151 0.26 -26.19 26.74
N TYR A 152 1.30 -26.48 25.98
CA TYR A 152 2.66 -26.58 26.50
C TYR A 152 3.17 -25.21 26.99
N PHE A 153 2.91 -24.13 26.26
CA PHE A 153 3.32 -22.77 26.66
C PHE A 153 2.56 -22.27 27.87
N GLU A 154 1.25 -22.56 27.96
CA GLU A 154 0.43 -22.25 29.13
C GLU A 154 0.93 -23.00 30.37
N ALA A 155 1.28 -24.28 30.23
CA ALA A 155 1.86 -25.06 31.33
C ALA A 155 3.25 -24.55 31.76
N MET A 156 4.07 -24.11 30.82
CA MET A 156 5.37 -23.46 31.14
C MET A 156 5.16 -22.18 31.93
N GLN A 157 4.24 -21.35 31.52
CA GLN A 157 3.93 -20.07 32.17
C GLN A 157 3.39 -20.29 33.59
N ILE A 158 2.49 -21.25 33.79
CA ILE A 158 1.97 -21.64 35.13
C ILE A 158 3.12 -22.09 36.04
N LYS A 159 4.14 -22.75 35.51
CA LYS A 159 5.34 -23.13 36.28
C LYS A 159 6.31 -21.96 36.52
N GLY A 160 5.96 -20.76 36.08
CA GLY A 160 6.80 -19.56 36.22
C GLY A 160 8.01 -19.54 35.29
N ILE A 161 8.02 -20.36 34.24
CA ILE A 161 9.09 -20.38 33.22
C ILE A 161 8.84 -19.22 32.27
N ARG A 162 9.85 -18.37 32.10
CA ARG A 162 9.83 -17.26 31.13
C ARG A 162 10.67 -17.64 29.93
N ARG A 163 10.15 -17.38 28.75
CA ARG A 163 10.85 -17.62 27.49
C ARG A 163 11.06 -16.33 26.73
N LYS A 164 12.32 -16.02 26.44
CA LYS A 164 12.71 -14.98 25.49
C LYS A 164 13.13 -15.63 24.18
N VAL A 165 12.78 -15.00 23.07
CA VAL A 165 13.18 -15.44 21.74
C VAL A 165 14.19 -14.46 21.17
N ASP A 166 15.25 -14.99 20.61
CA ASP A 166 16.31 -14.26 19.91
C ASP A 166 16.46 -14.82 18.50
N VAL A 167 16.12 -14.02 17.49
CA VAL A 167 16.22 -14.42 16.09
C VAL A 167 17.63 -14.18 15.59
N GLU A 168 18.34 -15.25 15.24
CA GLU A 168 19.72 -15.17 14.73
C GLU A 168 19.75 -14.77 13.25
N GLN A 169 18.88 -15.37 12.43
CA GLN A 169 18.91 -15.17 10.98
C GLN A 169 17.60 -15.61 10.33
N SER A 170 17.14 -14.81 9.37
CA SER A 170 16.02 -15.15 8.50
C SER A 170 16.46 -15.02 7.05
N TYR A 171 16.23 -16.06 6.24
CA TYR A 171 16.65 -16.05 4.84
C TYR A 171 15.65 -16.75 3.93
N PRO A 172 15.47 -16.22 2.71
CA PRO A 172 14.64 -16.86 1.70
C PRO A 172 15.33 -18.08 1.12
N VAL A 173 14.63 -19.20 1.03
CA VAL A 173 15.09 -20.42 0.36
C VAL A 173 14.57 -20.48 -1.06
N SER A 174 13.31 -20.07 -1.24
CA SER A 174 12.68 -19.94 -2.54
C SER A 174 11.54 -18.92 -2.48
N PHE A 175 10.86 -18.70 -3.58
CA PHE A 175 9.69 -17.84 -3.62
C PHE A 175 8.65 -18.30 -2.56
N ASN A 176 8.28 -17.40 -1.68
CA ASN A 176 7.34 -17.65 -0.57
C ASN A 176 7.77 -18.71 0.46
N PHE A 177 8.99 -19.22 0.41
CA PHE A 177 9.52 -20.19 1.37
C PHE A 177 10.76 -19.64 2.07
N TRP A 178 10.68 -19.56 3.40
CA TRP A 178 11.69 -18.94 4.26
C TRP A 178 12.14 -19.89 5.35
N GLN A 179 13.36 -19.72 5.79
CA GLN A 179 13.88 -20.34 6.98
C GLN A 179 14.31 -19.29 7.99
N VAL A 180 13.87 -19.48 9.24
CA VAL A 180 14.20 -18.60 10.36
C VAL A 180 14.91 -19.42 11.42
N ARG A 181 16.15 -19.03 11.70
CA ARG A 181 16.94 -19.61 12.79
C ARG A 181 16.83 -18.74 14.00
N PHE A 182 16.44 -19.31 15.12
CA PHE A 182 16.24 -18.58 16.36
C PHE A 182 16.59 -19.41 17.60
N ASN A 183 16.89 -18.72 18.69
CA ASN A 183 17.12 -19.30 20.00
C ASN A 183 15.95 -19.01 20.92
N THR A 184 15.56 -20.00 21.71
CA THR A 184 14.71 -19.79 22.89
C THR A 184 15.59 -19.81 24.12
N ILE A 185 15.44 -18.80 24.96
CA ILE A 185 16.16 -18.62 26.23
C ILE A 185 15.14 -18.77 27.35
N ASP A 186 15.12 -19.95 27.98
CA ASP A 186 14.18 -20.29 29.02
C ASP A 186 14.80 -20.02 30.39
N THR A 187 14.18 -19.13 31.15
CA THR A 187 14.53 -18.84 32.54
C THR A 187 13.61 -19.63 33.44
N ILE A 188 14.17 -20.60 34.17
CA ILE A 188 13.43 -21.50 35.05
C ILE A 188 13.61 -21.00 36.49
N PRO A 189 12.53 -20.85 37.29
CA PRO A 189 12.64 -20.47 38.68
C PRO A 189 13.53 -21.45 39.46
N GLY A 190 14.51 -20.90 40.20
CA GLY A 190 15.46 -21.71 40.99
C GLY A 190 16.70 -22.21 40.22
N GLN A 191 16.83 -21.91 38.93
CA GLN A 191 18.05 -22.16 38.15
C GLN A 191 18.81 -20.86 37.89
N GLU A 192 20.10 -20.83 38.18
CA GLU A 192 20.96 -19.66 37.90
C GLU A 192 21.26 -19.47 36.42
N THR A 193 21.27 -20.55 35.65
CA THR A 193 21.64 -20.51 34.22
C THR A 193 20.41 -20.74 33.35
N PRO A 194 20.14 -19.86 32.36
CA PRO A 194 19.04 -20.06 31.44
C PRO A 194 19.33 -21.22 30.48
N LEU A 195 18.32 -21.96 30.11
CA LEU A 195 18.38 -23.00 29.09
C LEU A 195 18.25 -22.37 27.70
N ILE A 196 19.27 -22.53 26.88
CA ILE A 196 19.25 -22.01 25.50
C ILE A 196 19.07 -23.17 24.53
N SER A 197 17.99 -23.12 23.75
CA SER A 197 17.67 -24.10 22.73
C SER A 197 17.64 -23.44 21.35
N LYS A 198 18.24 -24.09 20.36
CA LYS A 198 18.30 -23.61 18.96
C LYS A 198 17.26 -24.29 18.11
N TRP A 199 16.60 -23.48 17.31
CA TRP A 199 15.48 -23.90 16.46
C TRP A 199 15.63 -23.39 15.04
N LEU A 200 15.06 -24.13 14.08
CA LEU A 200 14.90 -23.74 12.70
C LEU A 200 13.42 -23.86 12.32
N ALA A 201 12.79 -22.75 12.05
CA ALA A 201 11.45 -22.71 11.50
C ALA A 201 11.51 -22.64 9.97
N SER A 202 10.83 -23.55 9.28
CA SER A 202 10.65 -23.55 7.83
C SER A 202 9.23 -23.13 7.52
N ILE A 203 9.07 -21.98 6.86
CA ILE A 203 7.80 -21.27 6.75
C ILE A 203 7.48 -21.01 5.30
N ARG A 204 6.29 -21.43 4.86
CA ARG A 204 5.71 -21.00 3.58
C ARG A 204 4.62 -19.98 3.87
N MET A 205 4.73 -18.82 3.23
CA MET A 205 3.80 -17.73 3.45
C MET A 205 3.34 -17.08 2.16
N THR A 206 2.18 -16.44 2.21
CA THR A 206 1.62 -15.63 1.12
C THR A 206 1.16 -14.29 1.68
N PHE A 207 1.09 -13.29 0.83
CA PHE A 207 0.57 -11.97 1.17
C PHE A 207 -0.74 -11.72 0.45
N ASN A 208 -1.76 -11.27 1.17
CA ASN A 208 -3.04 -10.85 0.60
C ASN A 208 -3.46 -9.52 1.21
N PHE A 209 -3.10 -8.43 0.56
CA PHE A 209 -3.35 -7.07 1.04
C PHE A 209 -4.84 -6.69 1.13
N SER A 210 -5.73 -7.46 0.50
CA SER A 210 -7.18 -7.21 0.48
C SER A 210 -7.96 -8.14 1.40
N ARG A 211 -7.28 -8.84 2.33
CA ARG A 211 -7.88 -9.91 3.12
C ARG A 211 -8.92 -9.42 4.13
N TYR A 212 -8.77 -8.20 4.63
CA TYR A 212 -9.59 -7.68 5.71
C TYR A 212 -10.46 -6.51 5.24
N GLU A 213 -11.76 -6.65 5.42
CA GLU A 213 -12.73 -5.57 5.26
C GLU A 213 -12.72 -4.65 6.49
N ASP A 214 -12.44 -5.21 7.65
CA ASP A 214 -12.32 -4.49 8.91
C ASP A 214 -10.94 -3.80 8.99
N LYS A 215 -10.99 -2.47 9.18
CA LYS A 215 -9.77 -1.64 9.29
C LYS A 215 -8.92 -1.98 10.50
N ASP A 216 -9.53 -2.36 11.61
CA ASP A 216 -8.82 -2.69 12.85
C ASP A 216 -8.02 -3.99 12.69
N LEU A 217 -8.59 -5.00 12.04
CA LEU A 217 -7.87 -6.22 11.69
C LEU A 217 -6.76 -5.97 10.66
N GLY A 218 -7.00 -5.05 9.72
CA GLY A 218 -6.01 -4.62 8.75
C GLY A 218 -4.80 -3.93 9.39
N LEU A 219 -4.99 -3.18 10.48
CA LEU A 219 -3.89 -2.57 11.23
C LEU A 219 -3.03 -3.61 11.95
N LYS A 220 -3.62 -4.70 12.44
CA LYS A 220 -2.89 -5.77 13.13
C LYS A 220 -2.11 -6.68 12.18
N ASN A 221 -2.59 -6.87 10.95
CA ASN A 221 -1.88 -7.60 9.89
C ASN A 221 -1.87 -6.80 8.58
N PRO A 222 -1.11 -5.70 8.51
CA PRO A 222 -1.19 -4.74 7.42
C PRO A 222 -0.77 -5.29 6.06
N TYR A 223 0.00 -6.36 6.04
CA TYR A 223 0.44 -7.01 4.80
C TYR A 223 -0.47 -8.16 4.38
N GLY A 224 -1.52 -8.48 5.15
CA GLY A 224 -2.36 -9.63 4.91
C GLY A 224 -1.55 -10.93 4.89
N THR A 225 -0.54 -11.02 5.75
CA THR A 225 0.34 -12.19 5.86
C THR A 225 -0.48 -13.44 6.17
N ASN A 226 -0.20 -14.52 5.47
CA ASN A 226 -0.83 -15.80 5.71
C ASN A 226 0.22 -16.92 5.63
N ILE A 227 0.52 -17.53 6.77
CA ILE A 227 1.44 -18.65 6.91
C ILE A 227 0.66 -19.93 6.61
N VAL A 228 0.99 -20.53 5.47
CA VAL A 228 0.29 -21.70 4.93
C VAL A 228 0.90 -23.01 5.43
N THR A 229 2.22 -23.03 5.64
CA THR A 229 2.95 -24.18 6.16
C THR A 229 3.96 -23.72 7.17
N TYR A 230 4.01 -24.42 8.28
CA TYR A 230 4.96 -24.17 9.37
C TYR A 230 5.56 -25.48 9.82
N ASN A 231 6.88 -25.59 9.83
CA ASN A 231 7.58 -26.76 10.33
C ASN A 231 8.74 -26.31 11.21
N LEU A 232 8.80 -26.86 12.42
CA LEU A 232 9.82 -26.54 13.42
C LEU A 232 10.78 -27.71 13.60
N SER A 233 12.07 -27.42 13.47
CA SER A 233 13.14 -28.39 13.67
C SER A 233 14.04 -27.98 14.82
N TYR A 234 14.28 -28.88 15.73
CA TYR A 234 15.19 -28.67 16.84
C TYR A 234 16.64 -28.87 16.39
N LEU A 235 17.53 -27.90 16.63
CA LEU A 235 18.93 -27.94 16.22
C LEU A 235 19.90 -28.32 17.36
N GLY A 236 19.42 -28.31 18.60
CA GLY A 236 20.23 -28.65 19.77
C GLY A 236 20.23 -27.60 20.87
N ASN A 237 20.80 -27.94 22.01
CA ASN A 237 21.01 -27.03 23.14
C ASN A 237 22.42 -26.45 23.10
N ASN A 238 22.55 -25.15 23.23
CA ASN A 238 23.82 -24.51 23.51
C ASN A 238 23.96 -24.40 25.04
N ILE A 239 24.49 -25.45 25.68
CA ILE A 239 25.01 -25.30 27.04
C ILE A 239 26.36 -24.58 26.87
N LYS A 240 26.35 -23.24 26.83
CA LYS A 240 27.55 -22.48 27.07
C LYS A 240 27.93 -22.73 28.53
N SER A 241 28.76 -23.72 28.79
CA SER A 241 29.51 -23.72 30.04
C SER A 241 30.27 -22.39 30.06
N ILE A 242 29.83 -21.47 30.89
CA ILE A 242 30.59 -20.27 31.24
C ILE A 242 31.84 -20.82 31.96
N ARG A 243 32.92 -21.08 31.21
CA ARG A 243 34.21 -21.22 31.82
C ARG A 243 34.56 -19.87 32.45
N LYS A 244 34.52 -19.85 33.76
CA LYS A 244 35.14 -18.80 34.59
C LYS A 244 36.61 -18.64 34.24
#